data_09d3abc960f10573dd2ac60296e1729d
#
_entry.id   09d3abc960f10573dd2ac60296e1729d
#
_cell.length_a   1.000
_cell.length_b   1.000
_cell.length_c   1.000
_cell.angle_alpha   90.00
_cell.angle_beta   90.00
_cell.angle_gamma   90.00
#
_symmetry.space_group_name_H-M   'P 1'
#
loop_
_entity.id
_entity.type
_entity.pdbx_description
1 polymer ?
#
loop_
_entity_poly.entity_id
_entity_poly.type
_entity_poly.pdbx_seq_one_letter_code
_entity_poly.pdbx_strand_id
1 'polypeptide(L)'
;KQTGGLSGVPSGYPDLDKITGGWQKSDLLILAARPGMGKTSFALNMARNMAVDYDIPVAVFSLEMSAVQLVTRLISAEAEIPADVLRKGQVSDEQWQGLANKITGLSKAKIFIDDTAGLSIFELRAKCRKLKSQHDIQFIVIDYLQLMTLGGEKERNSNREQEISTIS
;
A
#
# COMPACT_ATOMS: atom_id res chain seq x y z
N LYS A 1 -8.66 10.22 15.90
CA LYS A 1 -9.54 11.03 15.01
C LYS A 1 -10.78 10.21 14.72
N GLN A 2 -11.97 10.82 14.81
CA GLN A 2 -13.24 10.13 14.63
C GLN A 2 -13.38 9.69 13.16
N THR A 3 -13.78 8.46 12.93
CA THR A 3 -14.05 7.89 11.60
C THR A 3 -15.34 8.44 10.96
N GLY A 4 -15.86 9.60 11.44
CA GLY A 4 -17.01 10.29 10.83
C GLY A 4 -18.31 9.47 10.72
N GLY A 5 -18.49 8.45 11.58
CA GLY A 5 -19.68 7.58 11.54
C GLY A 5 -19.57 6.42 10.54
N LEU A 6 -18.41 6.21 9.92
CA LEU A 6 -18.17 5.03 9.07
C LEU A 6 -18.12 3.75 9.92
N SER A 7 -18.72 2.68 9.41
CA SER A 7 -18.70 1.37 10.06
C SER A 7 -17.40 0.60 9.81
N GLY A 8 -16.70 0.93 8.72
CA GLY A 8 -15.46 0.30 8.27
C GLY A 8 -14.24 1.19 8.35
N VAL A 9 -13.11 0.70 7.83
CA VAL A 9 -11.86 1.44 7.68
C VAL A 9 -12.02 2.50 6.60
N PRO A 10 -11.79 3.81 6.88
CA PRO A 10 -11.93 4.87 5.89
C PRO A 10 -10.87 4.74 4.79
N SER A 11 -11.24 5.00 3.55
CA SER A 11 -10.31 5.10 2.43
C SER A 11 -9.54 6.42 2.41
N GLY A 12 -10.09 7.44 3.06
CA GLY A 12 -9.63 8.82 3.00
C GLY A 12 -10.11 9.58 1.76
N TYR A 13 -10.98 8.97 0.97
CA TYR A 13 -11.70 9.62 -0.13
C TYR A 13 -13.18 9.76 0.25
N PRO A 14 -13.65 10.98 0.61
CA PRO A 14 -14.98 11.17 1.21
C PRO A 14 -16.13 10.61 0.39
N ASP A 15 -16.09 10.75 -0.92
CA ASP A 15 -17.16 10.25 -1.78
C ASP A 15 -17.16 8.72 -1.92
N LEU A 16 -15.97 8.11 -1.93
CA LEU A 16 -15.84 6.66 -1.88
C LEU A 16 -16.33 6.11 -0.53
N ASP A 17 -15.95 6.77 0.55
CA ASP A 17 -16.35 6.39 1.90
C ASP A 17 -17.86 6.51 2.13
N LYS A 18 -18.53 7.51 1.53
CA LYS A 18 -20.01 7.62 1.54
C LYS A 18 -20.70 6.45 0.85
N ILE A 19 -20.12 5.96 -0.26
CA ILE A 19 -20.69 4.85 -1.04
C ILE A 19 -20.48 3.51 -0.34
N THR A 20 -19.27 3.30 0.21
CA THR A 20 -18.86 2.00 0.78
C THR A 20 -19.18 1.85 2.27
N GLY A 21 -19.36 2.95 2.98
CA GLY A 21 -19.40 2.95 4.44
C GLY A 21 -18.05 2.68 5.11
N GLY A 22 -16.95 2.79 4.32
CA GLY A 22 -15.61 2.32 4.68
C GLY A 22 -15.43 0.82 4.42
N TRP A 23 -14.18 0.36 4.41
CA TRP A 23 -13.83 -1.04 4.14
C TRP A 23 -14.12 -1.92 5.35
N GLN A 24 -14.93 -2.95 5.15
CA GLN A 24 -15.31 -3.84 6.25
C GLN A 24 -14.24 -4.91 6.50
N LYS A 25 -14.24 -5.46 7.72
CA LYS A 25 -13.35 -6.59 8.03
C LYS A 25 -13.69 -7.78 7.15
N SER A 26 -12.67 -8.47 6.68
CA SER A 26 -12.76 -9.62 5.77
C SER A 26 -13.18 -9.31 4.33
N ASP A 27 -13.31 -8.03 3.95
CA ASP A 27 -13.53 -7.67 2.55
C ASP A 27 -12.29 -7.94 1.70
N LEU A 28 -12.51 -8.45 0.49
CA LEU A 28 -11.53 -8.49 -0.59
C LEU A 28 -11.86 -7.40 -1.60
N LEU A 29 -10.96 -6.43 -1.74
CA LEU A 29 -11.11 -5.31 -2.66
C LEU A 29 -10.19 -5.51 -3.86
N ILE A 30 -10.77 -5.51 -5.06
CA ILE A 30 -10.00 -5.65 -6.29
C ILE A 30 -9.98 -4.32 -7.03
N LEU A 31 -8.77 -3.76 -7.17
CA LEU A 31 -8.51 -2.56 -7.95
C LEU A 31 -7.87 -2.96 -9.28
N ALA A 32 -8.62 -2.83 -10.36
CA ALA A 32 -8.16 -3.11 -11.70
C ALA A 32 -8.01 -1.82 -12.51
N ALA A 33 -6.90 -1.68 -13.24
CA ALA A 33 -6.66 -0.57 -14.14
C ALA A 33 -5.67 -0.98 -15.24
N ARG A 34 -5.75 -0.33 -16.39
CA ARG A 34 -4.74 -0.48 -17.46
C ARG A 34 -3.38 0.03 -16.98
N PRO A 35 -2.27 -0.45 -17.54
CA PRO A 35 -0.94 0.07 -17.22
C PRO A 35 -0.89 1.60 -17.36
N GLY A 36 -0.19 2.27 -16.44
CA GLY A 36 -0.03 3.73 -16.44
C GLY A 36 -1.23 4.54 -15.93
N MET A 37 -2.36 3.92 -15.58
CA MET A 37 -3.56 4.62 -15.10
C MET A 37 -3.54 5.00 -13.62
N GLY A 38 -2.43 4.80 -12.92
CA GLY A 38 -2.26 5.25 -11.54
C GLY A 38 -2.74 4.27 -10.46
N LYS A 39 -2.93 2.98 -10.77
CA LYS A 39 -3.32 1.93 -9.80
C LYS A 39 -2.48 1.99 -8.51
N THR A 40 -1.17 1.86 -8.63
CA THR A 40 -0.24 1.90 -7.49
C THR A 40 -0.31 3.24 -6.74
N SER A 41 -0.41 4.35 -7.45
CA SER A 41 -0.53 5.68 -6.82
C SER A 41 -1.81 5.82 -6.01
N PHE A 42 -2.94 5.33 -6.53
CA PHE A 42 -4.21 5.34 -5.80
C PHE A 42 -4.14 4.47 -4.54
N ALA A 43 -3.62 3.24 -4.65
CA ALA A 43 -3.47 2.32 -3.52
C ALA A 43 -2.53 2.86 -2.44
N LEU A 44 -1.41 3.48 -2.83
CA LEU A 44 -0.47 4.13 -1.90
C LEU A 44 -1.07 5.35 -1.21
N ASN A 45 -1.80 6.20 -1.94
CA ASN A 45 -2.46 7.35 -1.34
C ASN A 45 -3.54 6.92 -0.35
N MET A 46 -4.29 5.87 -0.66
CA MET A 46 -5.26 5.29 0.27
C MET A 46 -4.57 4.76 1.54
N ALA A 47 -3.45 4.02 1.40
CA ALA A 47 -2.65 3.56 2.53
C ALA A 47 -2.08 4.72 3.36
N ARG A 48 -1.61 5.79 2.70
CA ARG A 48 -1.16 7.03 3.35
C ARG A 48 -2.29 7.69 4.12
N ASN A 49 -3.45 7.87 3.51
CA ASN A 49 -4.60 8.49 4.16
C ASN A 49 -4.98 7.71 5.43
N MET A 50 -5.10 6.39 5.34
CA MET A 50 -5.38 5.54 6.50
C MET A 50 -4.35 5.72 7.62
N ALA A 51 -3.06 5.68 7.28
CA ALA A 51 -2.00 5.69 8.28
C ALA A 51 -1.70 7.07 8.86
N VAL A 52 -1.78 8.14 8.05
CA VAL A 52 -1.45 9.52 8.47
C VAL A 52 -2.68 10.22 9.07
N ASP A 53 -3.81 10.15 8.37
CA ASP A 53 -4.98 10.95 8.74
C ASP A 53 -5.83 10.25 9.82
N TYR A 54 -5.84 8.90 9.83
CA TYR A 54 -6.67 8.12 10.76
C TYR A 54 -5.87 7.29 11.76
N ASP A 55 -4.53 7.29 11.71
CA ASP A 55 -3.63 6.49 12.56
C ASP A 55 -3.92 4.97 12.48
N ILE A 56 -4.35 4.50 11.31
CA ILE A 56 -4.67 3.10 11.06
C ILE A 56 -3.45 2.39 10.48
N PRO A 57 -2.92 1.33 11.12
CA PRO A 57 -1.77 0.60 10.62
C PRO A 57 -2.09 -0.18 9.35
N VAL A 58 -1.25 -0.01 8.31
CA VAL A 58 -1.42 -0.60 6.98
C VAL A 58 -0.16 -1.37 6.58
N ALA A 59 -0.32 -2.53 5.95
CA ALA A 59 0.76 -3.26 5.30
C ALA A 59 0.65 -3.15 3.78
N VAL A 60 1.78 -2.92 3.10
CA VAL A 60 1.88 -2.84 1.65
C VAL A 60 2.89 -3.87 1.17
N PHE A 61 2.43 -4.90 0.46
CA PHE A 61 3.27 -5.88 -0.21
C PHE A 61 3.41 -5.49 -1.67
N SER A 62 4.62 -5.08 -2.06
CA SER A 62 4.92 -4.66 -3.43
C SER A 62 5.77 -5.70 -4.12
N LEU A 63 5.20 -6.35 -5.11
CA LEU A 63 5.87 -7.40 -5.88
C LEU A 63 6.49 -6.85 -7.19
N GLU A 64 6.19 -5.60 -7.53
CA GLU A 64 6.68 -4.93 -8.74
C GLU A 64 7.72 -3.86 -8.44
N MET A 65 7.52 -3.09 -7.38
CA MET A 65 8.34 -1.92 -7.06
C MET A 65 9.08 -2.11 -5.75
N SER A 66 10.32 -1.60 -5.66
CA SER A 66 11.07 -1.60 -4.41
C SER A 66 10.47 -0.68 -3.34
N ALA A 67 10.70 -0.97 -2.07
CA ALA A 67 10.28 -0.15 -0.95
C ALA A 67 10.78 1.30 -1.08
N VAL A 68 12.01 1.50 -1.55
CA VAL A 68 12.58 2.84 -1.78
C VAL A 68 11.77 3.62 -2.81
N GLN A 69 11.34 2.97 -3.91
CA GLN A 69 10.52 3.62 -4.93
C GLN A 69 9.14 4.02 -4.39
N LEU A 70 8.52 3.16 -3.57
CA LEU A 70 7.23 3.46 -2.94
C LEU A 70 7.34 4.61 -1.93
N VAL A 71 8.36 4.58 -1.07
CA VAL A 71 8.62 5.65 -0.10
C VAL A 71 8.89 6.97 -0.83
N THR A 72 9.68 6.96 -1.91
CA THR A 72 9.93 8.16 -2.72
C THR A 72 8.61 8.73 -3.29
N ARG A 73 7.69 7.87 -3.75
CA ARG A 73 6.37 8.31 -4.22
C ARG A 73 5.52 8.92 -3.10
N LEU A 74 5.53 8.31 -1.92
CA LEU A 74 4.82 8.85 -0.75
C LEU A 74 5.36 10.23 -0.35
N ILE A 75 6.69 10.38 -0.28
CA ILE A 75 7.34 11.66 0.02
C ILE A 75 7.03 12.69 -1.06
N SER A 76 7.12 12.31 -2.34
CA SER A 76 6.80 13.16 -3.48
C SER A 76 5.38 13.72 -3.40
N ALA A 77 4.41 12.85 -3.10
CA ALA A 77 3.01 13.24 -2.96
C ALA A 77 2.79 14.16 -1.74
N GLU A 78 3.38 13.84 -0.60
CA GLU A 78 3.22 14.62 0.64
C GLU A 78 3.90 15.98 0.57
N ALA A 79 5.09 16.02 -0.03
CA ALA A 79 5.88 17.24 -0.16
C ALA A 79 5.48 18.12 -1.35
N GLU A 80 4.70 17.58 -2.29
CA GLU A 80 4.39 18.21 -3.59
C GLU A 80 5.66 18.51 -4.41
N ILE A 81 6.67 17.64 -4.31
CA ILE A 81 7.92 17.72 -5.05
C ILE A 81 7.97 16.55 -6.04
N PRO A 82 8.23 16.79 -7.34
CA PRO A 82 8.31 15.71 -8.32
C PRO A 82 9.33 14.62 -7.92
N ALA A 83 8.95 13.36 -8.08
CA ALA A 83 9.77 12.23 -7.65
C ALA A 83 11.14 12.15 -8.35
N ASP A 84 11.25 12.66 -9.59
CA ASP A 84 12.52 12.75 -10.31
C ASP A 84 13.46 13.81 -9.73
N VAL A 85 12.91 14.91 -9.21
CA VAL A 85 13.67 15.96 -8.49
C VAL A 85 14.24 15.41 -7.18
N LEU A 86 13.41 14.70 -6.41
CA LEU A 86 13.85 14.01 -5.19
C LEU A 86 14.94 12.98 -5.49
N ARG A 87 14.75 12.15 -6.52
CA ARG A 87 15.70 11.09 -6.89
C ARG A 87 17.05 11.66 -7.37
N LYS A 88 17.03 12.80 -8.08
CA LYS A 88 18.24 13.47 -8.56
C LYS A 88 18.93 14.33 -7.49
N GLY A 89 18.30 14.49 -6.32
CA GLY A 89 18.80 15.40 -5.27
C GLY A 89 18.76 16.87 -5.66
N GLN A 90 17.90 17.25 -6.61
CA GLN A 90 17.79 18.62 -7.13
C GLN A 90 16.73 19.43 -6.37
N VAL A 91 16.64 19.20 -5.07
CA VAL A 91 15.70 19.89 -4.19
C VAL A 91 16.31 21.24 -3.79
N SER A 92 15.56 22.34 -3.96
CA SER A 92 16.03 23.67 -3.52
C SER A 92 16.05 23.80 -2.00
N ASP A 93 16.82 24.76 -1.48
CA ASP A 93 16.88 25.00 -0.04
C ASP A 93 15.52 25.34 0.57
N GLU A 94 14.68 26.07 -0.15
CA GLU A 94 13.30 26.38 0.25
C GLU A 94 12.44 25.13 0.33
N GLN A 95 12.56 24.24 -0.66
CA GLN A 95 11.88 22.95 -0.68
C GLN A 95 12.35 22.05 0.47
N TRP A 96 13.66 22.04 0.78
CA TRP A 96 14.23 21.30 1.89
C TRP A 96 13.69 21.78 3.25
N GLN A 97 13.58 23.08 3.46
CA GLN A 97 13.01 23.63 4.70
C GLN A 97 11.54 23.26 4.87
N GLY A 98 10.78 23.26 3.78
CA GLY A 98 9.36 22.84 3.79
C GLY A 98 9.17 21.33 3.93
N LEU A 99 10.09 20.53 3.37
CA LEU A 99 10.01 19.08 3.31
C LEU A 99 9.87 18.44 4.70
N ALA A 100 10.73 18.81 5.63
CA ALA A 100 10.74 18.23 6.98
C ALA A 100 9.40 18.38 7.70
N ASN A 101 8.76 19.54 7.55
CA ASN A 101 7.45 19.80 8.14
C ASN A 101 6.35 18.98 7.46
N LYS A 102 6.34 18.93 6.13
CA LYS A 102 5.34 18.19 5.33
C LYS A 102 5.40 16.69 5.59
N ILE A 103 6.60 16.09 5.70
CA ILE A 103 6.75 14.64 5.91
C ILE A 103 6.65 14.20 7.38
N THR A 104 6.50 15.13 8.33
CA THR A 104 6.42 14.78 9.77
C THR A 104 5.28 13.80 10.06
N GLY A 105 4.12 13.96 9.43
CA GLY A 105 3.00 13.02 9.54
C GLY A 105 3.37 11.64 8.99
N LEU A 106 3.97 11.61 7.82
CA LEU A 106 4.37 10.38 7.15
C LEU A 106 5.45 9.61 7.93
N SER A 107 6.40 10.31 8.56
CA SER A 107 7.48 9.69 9.35
C SER A 107 6.97 8.96 10.60
N LYS A 108 5.79 9.34 11.10
CA LYS A 108 5.13 8.72 12.26
C LYS A 108 4.07 7.69 11.84
N ALA A 109 3.73 7.65 10.56
CA ALA A 109 2.69 6.77 10.04
C ALA A 109 3.08 5.30 10.12
N LYS A 110 2.13 4.45 10.48
CA LYS A 110 2.32 3.01 10.60
C LYS A 110 2.08 2.33 9.25
N ILE A 111 2.97 2.57 8.28
CA ILE A 111 2.95 1.93 6.96
C ILE A 111 4.10 0.93 6.92
N PHE A 112 3.78 -0.36 6.81
CA PHE A 112 4.74 -1.46 6.74
C PHE A 112 4.87 -1.90 5.30
N ILE A 113 6.03 -1.68 4.69
CA ILE A 113 6.29 -2.01 3.28
C ILE A 113 7.17 -3.25 3.22
N ASP A 114 6.76 -4.23 2.42
CA ASP A 114 7.51 -5.44 2.12
C ASP A 114 7.63 -5.57 0.59
N ASP A 115 8.85 -5.59 0.07
CA ASP A 115 9.16 -5.68 -1.36
C ASP A 115 9.85 -7.01 -1.72
N THR A 116 9.57 -8.07 -0.94
CA THR A 116 10.10 -9.41 -1.22
C THR A 116 9.58 -9.91 -2.56
N ALA A 117 10.49 -10.10 -3.52
CA ALA A 117 10.15 -10.64 -4.83
C ALA A 117 9.73 -12.13 -4.75
N GLY A 118 8.78 -12.53 -5.60
CA GLY A 118 8.34 -13.92 -5.69
C GLY A 118 7.68 -14.46 -4.42
N LEU A 119 7.06 -13.60 -3.62
CA LEU A 119 6.39 -13.93 -2.38
C LEU A 119 5.30 -14.99 -2.61
N SER A 120 5.38 -16.10 -1.90
CA SER A 120 4.34 -17.12 -1.94
C SER A 120 3.15 -16.75 -1.05
N ILE A 121 1.98 -17.35 -1.33
CA ILE A 121 0.78 -17.15 -0.50
C ILE A 121 1.00 -17.58 0.96
N PHE A 122 1.81 -18.62 1.19
CA PHE A 122 2.12 -19.09 2.55
C PHE A 122 3.00 -18.08 3.31
N GLU A 123 4.00 -17.51 2.65
CA GLU A 123 4.86 -16.47 3.23
C GLU A 123 4.09 -15.19 3.48
N LEU A 124 3.25 -14.75 2.52
CA LEU A 124 2.35 -13.61 2.71
C LEU A 124 1.49 -13.80 3.97
N ARG A 125 0.84 -14.96 4.08
CA ARG A 125 -0.01 -15.29 5.23
C ARG A 125 0.76 -15.24 6.56
N ALA A 126 1.98 -15.79 6.59
CA ALA A 126 2.83 -15.76 7.77
C ALA A 126 3.23 -14.33 8.16
N LYS A 127 3.65 -13.52 7.17
CA LYS A 127 4.00 -12.11 7.37
C LYS A 127 2.79 -11.29 7.85
N CYS A 128 1.62 -11.46 7.23
CA CYS A 128 0.39 -10.77 7.65
C CYS A 128 -0.02 -11.10 9.08
N ARG A 129 0.06 -12.39 9.48
CA ARG A 129 -0.22 -12.80 10.87
C ARG A 129 0.74 -12.17 11.87
N LYS A 130 2.03 -12.13 11.53
CA LYS A 130 3.06 -11.49 12.37
C LYS A 130 2.78 -9.99 12.50
N LEU A 131 2.54 -9.29 11.40
CA LEU A 131 2.22 -7.86 11.41
C LEU A 131 0.92 -7.57 12.17
N LYS A 132 -0.11 -8.41 12.00
CA LYS A 132 -1.36 -8.28 12.78
C LYS A 132 -1.12 -8.43 14.28
N SER A 133 -0.34 -9.43 14.69
CA SER A 133 -0.03 -9.67 16.10
C SER A 133 0.82 -8.57 16.73
N GLN A 134 1.79 -8.02 15.99
CA GLN A 134 2.76 -7.07 16.52
C GLN A 134 2.29 -5.61 16.42
N HIS A 135 1.56 -5.26 15.37
CA HIS A 135 1.23 -3.88 15.01
C HIS A 135 -0.27 -3.64 14.80
N ASP A 136 -1.09 -4.67 14.95
CA ASP A 136 -2.55 -4.62 14.77
C ASP A 136 -2.96 -4.01 13.43
N ILE A 137 -2.30 -4.41 12.32
CA ILE A 137 -2.65 -3.92 10.99
C ILE A 137 -4.14 -4.17 10.70
N GLN A 138 -4.78 -3.18 10.06
CA GLN A 138 -6.20 -3.21 9.74
C GLN A 138 -6.46 -3.31 8.24
N PHE A 139 -5.47 -3.00 7.41
CA PHE A 139 -5.59 -3.03 5.96
C PHE A 139 -4.30 -3.58 5.33
N ILE A 140 -4.47 -4.34 4.25
CA ILE A 140 -3.37 -4.95 3.50
C ILE A 140 -3.53 -4.56 2.03
N VAL A 141 -2.46 -4.06 1.43
CA VAL A 141 -2.34 -3.80 -0.01
C VAL A 141 -1.39 -4.81 -0.61
N ILE A 142 -1.77 -5.42 -1.72
CA ILE A 142 -0.90 -6.30 -2.52
C ILE A 142 -0.82 -5.74 -3.94
N ASP A 143 0.34 -5.29 -4.37
CA ASP A 143 0.54 -4.72 -5.70
C ASP A 143 1.67 -5.46 -6.45
N TYR A 144 1.34 -6.36 -7.34
CA TYR A 144 0.04 -6.88 -7.73
C TYR A 144 0.03 -8.42 -7.68
N LEU A 145 -1.15 -8.96 -7.51
CA LEU A 145 -1.40 -10.37 -7.19
C LEU A 145 -0.78 -11.36 -8.19
N GLN A 146 -0.72 -11.02 -9.47
CA GLN A 146 -0.20 -11.91 -10.52
C GLN A 146 1.31 -12.21 -10.41
N LEU A 147 2.05 -11.48 -9.58
CA LEU A 147 3.47 -11.76 -9.34
C LEU A 147 3.70 -12.70 -8.15
N MET A 148 2.65 -13.09 -7.45
CA MET A 148 2.73 -14.09 -6.39
C MET A 148 2.94 -15.50 -6.97
N THR A 149 3.52 -16.39 -6.15
CA THR A 149 3.71 -17.80 -6.45
C THR A 149 2.92 -18.67 -5.48
N LEU A 150 2.54 -19.88 -5.90
CA LEU A 150 1.90 -20.82 -4.98
C LEU A 150 2.87 -21.40 -3.94
N GLY A 151 4.17 -21.37 -4.22
CA GLY A 151 5.22 -21.95 -3.37
C GLY A 151 5.19 -23.47 -3.39
N GLY A 152 6.15 -24.07 -4.08
CA GLY A 152 6.35 -25.52 -4.15
C GLY A 152 6.92 -25.99 -5.49
N GLU A 153 7.57 -27.15 -5.49
CA GLU A 153 8.23 -27.73 -6.67
C GLU A 153 7.30 -28.11 -7.84
N LYS A 154 5.98 -27.96 -7.70
CA LYS A 154 4.98 -28.28 -8.73
C LYS A 154 4.72 -27.18 -9.77
N GLU A 155 5.45 -26.08 -9.73
CA GLU A 155 5.18 -24.88 -10.56
C GLU A 155 5.48 -25.03 -12.06
N ARG A 156 6.04 -26.14 -12.50
CA ARG A 156 6.45 -26.26 -13.92
C ARG A 156 5.33 -26.49 -14.92
N ASN A 157 4.10 -26.84 -14.47
CA ASN A 157 2.99 -27.21 -15.36
C ASN A 157 1.60 -26.69 -14.95
N SER A 158 1.47 -25.78 -13.99
CA SER A 158 0.16 -25.21 -13.66
C SER A 158 -0.19 -24.04 -14.59
N ASN A 159 -1.44 -23.98 -15.01
CA ASN A 159 -1.93 -22.88 -15.82
C ASN A 159 -2.01 -21.63 -14.94
N ARG A 160 -1.38 -20.53 -15.37
CA ARG A 160 -1.29 -19.25 -14.61
C ARG A 160 -2.65 -18.73 -14.11
N GLU A 161 -3.72 -19.00 -14.87
CA GLU A 161 -5.08 -18.63 -14.49
C GLU A 161 -5.58 -19.40 -13.27
N GLN A 162 -5.23 -20.69 -13.18
CA GLN A 162 -5.57 -21.53 -12.02
C GLN A 162 -4.81 -21.13 -10.77
N GLU A 163 -3.55 -20.71 -10.90
CA GLU A 163 -2.76 -20.19 -9.79
C GLU A 163 -3.39 -18.92 -9.21
N ILE A 164 -3.75 -17.95 -10.05
CA ILE A 164 -4.39 -16.70 -9.62
C ILE A 164 -5.73 -17.00 -8.94
N SER A 165 -6.53 -17.90 -9.49
CA SER A 165 -7.81 -18.32 -8.89
C SER A 165 -7.65 -18.97 -7.52
N THR A 166 -6.52 -19.64 -7.27
CA THR A 166 -6.23 -20.28 -5.96
C THR A 166 -5.73 -19.28 -4.93
N ILE A 167 -5.08 -18.19 -5.38
CA ILE A 167 -4.55 -17.13 -4.53
C ILE A 167 -5.65 -16.14 -4.11
N SER A 168 -6.65 -15.94 -4.97
CA SER A 168 -7.78 -15.04 -4.70
C SER A 168 -8.80 -15.67 -3.76
#